data_8fafd24f6df09a92b6a1ba01dc9e7f21
#
_entry.id   8fafd24f6df09a92b6a1ba01dc9e7f21
#
_cell.length_a   1.000
_cell.length_b   1.000
_cell.length_c   1.000
_cell.angle_alpha   90.00
_cell.angle_beta   90.00
_cell.angle_gamma   90.00
#
_symmetry.space_group_name_H-M   'P 1'
#
loop_
_entity.id
_entity.type
_entity.pdbx_description
1 polymer ?
#
loop_
_entity_poly.entity_id
_entity_poly.type
_entity_poly.pdbx_seq_one_letter_code
_entity_poly.pdbx_strand_id
1 'polypeptide(L)'
;MRRGVVCTFLLLVVAACGSDGGVTSENYGNLLASPEGLIVTQGEHPTGWGRPECFACHEIRNMHTVNRTGLPDNEVDLAGIQAIIRNQGVASCRQCHGTNGVIP
;
A
#
# COMPACT_ATOMS: atom_id res chain seq x y z
N MET A 1 -52.18 -14.72 -11.94
CA MET A 1 -50.92 -14.34 -12.59
C MET A 1 -49.99 -13.75 -11.54
N ARG A 2 -49.03 -14.53 -11.10
CA ARG A 2 -48.01 -14.04 -10.12
C ARG A 2 -46.79 -13.56 -10.92
N ARG A 3 -46.54 -12.23 -10.88
CA ARG A 3 -45.32 -11.64 -11.43
C ARG A 3 -44.19 -11.86 -10.43
N GLY A 4 -43.30 -12.77 -10.75
CA GLY A 4 -42.06 -12.96 -10.00
C GLY A 4 -41.12 -11.77 -10.26
N VAL A 5 -40.82 -11.05 -9.23
CA VAL A 5 -39.76 -10.04 -9.24
C VAL A 5 -38.43 -10.78 -9.09
N VAL A 6 -37.68 -10.85 -10.18
CA VAL A 6 -36.31 -11.35 -10.14
C VAL A 6 -35.44 -10.20 -9.61
N CYS A 7 -35.10 -10.28 -8.34
CA CYS A 7 -34.06 -9.41 -7.76
C CYS A 7 -32.69 -9.88 -8.26
N THR A 8 -32.20 -9.23 -9.28
CA THR A 8 -30.79 -9.42 -9.71
C THR A 8 -29.90 -8.75 -8.70
N PHE A 9 -29.31 -9.55 -7.80
CA PHE A 9 -28.26 -9.09 -6.93
C PHE A 9 -27.01 -8.85 -7.78
N LEU A 10 -26.73 -7.57 -8.03
CA LEU A 10 -25.45 -7.14 -8.58
C LEU A 10 -24.40 -7.30 -7.49
N LEU A 11 -23.62 -8.38 -7.55
CA LEU A 11 -22.45 -8.53 -6.71
C LEU A 11 -21.43 -7.48 -7.17
N LEU A 12 -21.34 -6.38 -6.42
CA LEU A 12 -20.20 -5.49 -6.49
C LEU A 12 -19.01 -6.26 -5.91
N VAL A 13 -18.17 -6.80 -6.78
CA VAL A 13 -16.84 -7.26 -6.39
C VAL A 13 -16.03 -6.01 -6.10
N VAL A 14 -16.02 -5.58 -4.85
CA VAL A 14 -15.05 -4.61 -4.37
C VAL A 14 -13.71 -5.30 -4.48
N ALA A 15 -12.84 -4.84 -5.38
CA ALA A 15 -11.46 -5.24 -5.41
C ALA A 15 -10.81 -4.79 -4.10
N ALA A 16 -10.92 -5.63 -3.07
CA ALA A 16 -10.26 -5.41 -1.81
C ALA A 16 -8.75 -5.45 -2.05
N CYS A 17 -8.03 -4.59 -1.37
CA CYS A 17 -6.59 -4.76 -1.17
C CYS A 17 -6.38 -6.22 -0.80
N GLY A 18 -5.51 -6.93 -1.52
CA GLY A 18 -5.32 -8.35 -1.33
C GLY A 18 -5.30 -8.70 0.16
N SER A 19 -6.33 -9.37 0.61
CA SER A 19 -6.55 -9.61 2.01
C SER A 19 -5.82 -10.88 2.43
N ASP A 20 -4.61 -10.72 2.91
CA ASP A 20 -4.06 -11.72 3.79
C ASP A 20 -4.49 -11.37 5.21
N GLY A 21 -5.53 -12.03 5.69
CA GLY A 21 -6.13 -11.72 6.97
C GLY A 21 -5.14 -11.81 8.12
N GLY A 22 -5.08 -10.76 8.92
CA GLY A 22 -4.45 -10.81 10.24
C GLY A 22 -2.95 -10.59 10.27
N VAL A 23 -2.43 -9.69 9.48
CA VAL A 23 -1.00 -9.50 9.34
C VAL A 23 -0.40 -8.66 10.42
N THR A 24 0.58 -9.22 11.08
CA THR A 24 1.41 -8.55 12.09
C THR A 24 2.64 -7.87 11.48
N SER A 25 2.99 -8.14 10.25
CA SER A 25 4.01 -7.39 9.50
C SER A 25 3.84 -7.64 8.01
N GLU A 26 3.43 -6.63 7.29
CA GLU A 26 3.30 -6.70 5.84
C GLU A 26 4.69 -6.80 5.21
N ASN A 27 4.92 -7.86 4.46
CA ASN A 27 6.17 -8.06 3.74
C ASN A 27 5.93 -7.85 2.25
N TYR A 28 6.18 -6.64 1.80
CA TYR A 28 6.11 -6.28 0.38
C TYR A 28 7.47 -6.39 -0.33
N GLY A 29 8.45 -6.98 0.32
CA GLY A 29 9.80 -7.12 -0.22
C GLY A 29 10.67 -5.88 -0.01
N ASN A 30 11.73 -5.80 -0.81
CA ASN A 30 12.70 -4.72 -0.77
C ASN A 30 12.63 -3.87 -2.04
N LEU A 31 12.01 -2.71 -1.97
CA LEU A 31 11.91 -1.80 -3.10
C LEU A 31 13.25 -1.26 -3.60
N LEU A 32 14.27 -1.18 -2.74
CA LEU A 32 15.61 -0.78 -3.19
C LEU A 32 16.23 -1.75 -4.19
N ALA A 33 15.79 -3.00 -4.19
CA ALA A 33 16.23 -4.01 -5.14
C ALA A 33 15.44 -4.00 -6.46
N SER A 34 14.38 -3.18 -6.56
CA SER A 34 13.60 -3.04 -7.78
C SER A 34 14.29 -2.13 -8.79
N PRO A 35 13.97 -2.23 -10.10
CA PRO A 35 14.59 -1.41 -11.14
C PRO A 35 14.47 0.10 -10.92
N GLU A 36 13.35 0.57 -10.37
CA GLU A 36 13.07 1.98 -10.10
C GLU A 36 13.38 2.38 -8.65
N GLY A 37 14.01 1.50 -7.87
CA GLY A 37 14.34 1.74 -6.46
C GLY A 37 13.08 1.94 -5.62
N LEU A 38 13.05 3.00 -4.81
CA LEU A 38 11.91 3.29 -3.92
C LEU A 38 10.64 3.75 -4.65
N ILE A 39 10.75 4.11 -5.93
CA ILE A 39 9.60 4.56 -6.72
C ILE A 39 8.78 3.35 -7.16
N VAL A 40 7.54 3.32 -6.74
CA VAL A 40 6.60 2.25 -7.08
C VAL A 40 6.11 2.40 -8.52
N THR A 41 6.12 1.30 -9.27
CA THR A 41 5.62 1.24 -10.63
C THR A 41 4.32 0.45 -10.74
N GLN A 42 3.59 0.65 -11.82
CA GLN A 42 2.34 -0.09 -12.06
C GLN A 42 2.55 -1.61 -12.10
N GLY A 43 3.68 -2.07 -12.64
CA GLY A 43 3.98 -3.50 -12.71
C GLY A 43 4.23 -4.13 -11.35
N GLU A 44 4.79 -3.38 -10.42
CA GLU A 44 5.08 -3.83 -9.04
C GLU A 44 3.87 -3.66 -8.11
N HIS A 45 2.98 -2.72 -8.43
CA HIS A 45 1.86 -2.36 -7.57
C HIS A 45 0.52 -2.31 -8.33
N PRO A 46 0.14 -3.39 -9.05
CA PRO A 46 -1.01 -3.36 -9.94
C PRO A 46 -2.33 -3.16 -9.20
N THR A 47 -2.49 -3.72 -8.00
CA THR A 47 -3.74 -3.67 -7.24
C THR A 47 -4.04 -2.27 -6.69
N GLY A 48 -3.02 -1.56 -6.26
CA GLY A 48 -3.15 -0.23 -5.66
C GLY A 48 -2.85 0.93 -6.59
N TRP A 49 -2.47 0.67 -7.84
CA TRP A 49 -2.06 1.70 -8.78
C TRP A 49 -3.16 2.72 -9.07
N GLY A 50 -2.82 3.99 -9.00
CA GLY A 50 -3.75 5.09 -9.22
C GLY A 50 -4.63 5.44 -8.02
N ARG A 51 -4.51 4.73 -6.90
CA ARG A 51 -5.26 5.04 -5.68
C ARG A 51 -4.54 6.09 -4.85
N PRO A 52 -5.20 7.19 -4.45
CA PRO A 52 -4.57 8.24 -3.67
C PRO A 52 -4.42 7.90 -2.19
N GLU A 53 -5.24 6.98 -1.67
CA GLU A 53 -5.34 6.64 -0.26
C GLU A 53 -4.52 5.39 0.08
N CYS A 54 -3.23 5.57 0.36
CA CYS A 54 -2.31 4.47 0.67
C CYS A 54 -2.76 3.69 1.91
N PHE A 55 -3.27 4.37 2.92
CA PHE A 55 -3.69 3.75 4.18
C PHE A 55 -5.01 2.98 4.11
N ALA A 56 -5.71 3.03 2.98
CA ALA A 56 -6.86 2.15 2.75
C ALA A 56 -6.46 0.66 2.69
N CYS A 57 -5.21 0.38 2.27
CA CYS A 57 -4.67 -0.96 2.17
C CYS A 57 -3.46 -1.20 3.08
N HIS A 58 -2.67 -0.16 3.35
CA HIS A 58 -1.48 -0.22 4.18
C HIS A 58 -1.75 0.34 5.58
N GLU A 59 -1.65 -0.49 6.60
CA GLU A 59 -1.80 -0.02 7.97
C GLU A 59 -0.51 0.66 8.47
N ILE A 60 -0.63 1.88 8.97
CA ILE A 60 0.50 2.69 9.46
C ILE A 60 1.35 1.92 10.47
N ARG A 61 0.71 1.19 11.39
CA ARG A 61 1.40 0.42 12.44
C ARG A 61 2.28 -0.71 11.92
N ASN A 62 2.02 -1.18 10.70
CA ASN A 62 2.71 -2.33 10.10
C ASN A 62 3.80 -1.92 9.12
N MET A 63 3.83 -0.65 8.71
CA MET A 63 4.79 -0.17 7.73
C MET A 63 6.08 0.29 8.40
N HIS A 64 7.21 -0.01 7.75
CA HIS A 64 8.54 0.39 8.20
C HIS A 64 8.85 -0.03 9.65
N THR A 65 8.37 -1.20 10.04
CA THR A 65 8.64 -1.79 11.37
C THR A 65 9.84 -2.72 11.35
N VAL A 66 10.22 -3.20 10.18
CA VAL A 66 11.34 -4.11 9.96
C VAL A 66 12.20 -3.59 8.82
N ASN A 67 13.52 -3.60 9.01
CA ASN A 67 14.46 -3.27 7.94
C ASN A 67 14.50 -4.42 6.91
N ARG A 68 14.03 -4.15 5.71
CA ARG A 68 14.04 -5.09 4.58
C ARG A 68 14.94 -4.61 3.44
N THR A 69 15.72 -3.58 3.68
CA THR A 69 16.54 -2.93 2.65
C THR A 69 17.80 -3.73 2.28
N GLY A 70 18.21 -4.65 3.14
CA GLY A 70 19.52 -5.30 3.04
C GLY A 70 20.68 -4.46 3.55
N LEU A 71 20.42 -3.21 3.96
CA LEU A 71 21.39 -2.35 4.61
C LEU A 71 21.48 -2.66 6.11
N PRO A 72 22.61 -2.37 6.77
CA PRO A 72 22.71 -2.47 8.22
C PRO A 72 21.66 -1.65 8.96
N ASP A 73 21.16 -2.12 10.09
CA ASP A 73 20.08 -1.44 10.84
C ASP A 73 20.47 -0.03 11.31
N ASN A 74 21.75 0.22 11.54
CA ASN A 74 22.24 1.54 11.91
C ASN A 74 22.28 2.55 10.74
N GLU A 75 22.03 2.09 9.52
CA GLU A 75 21.94 2.95 8.32
C GLU A 75 20.49 3.25 7.92
N VAL A 76 19.51 2.61 8.56
CA VAL A 76 18.08 2.75 8.25
C VAL A 76 17.33 3.26 9.48
N ASP A 77 16.95 4.52 9.48
CA ASP A 77 16.19 5.13 10.57
C ASP A 77 14.70 4.82 10.46
N LEU A 78 14.31 3.59 10.82
CA LEU A 78 12.89 3.17 10.81
C LEU A 78 12.03 4.04 11.73
N ALA A 79 12.54 4.42 12.90
CA ALA A 79 11.79 5.24 13.84
C ALA A 79 11.50 6.63 13.28
N GLY A 80 12.49 7.24 12.62
CA GLY A 80 12.34 8.52 11.92
C GLY A 80 11.34 8.42 10.78
N ILE A 81 11.41 7.37 9.97
CA ILE A 81 10.47 7.13 8.87
C ILE A 81 9.04 6.98 9.42
N GLN A 82 8.83 6.20 10.46
CA GLN A 82 7.52 6.05 11.09
C GLN A 82 6.99 7.36 11.68
N ALA A 83 7.86 8.19 12.25
CA ALA A 83 7.47 9.51 12.75
C ALA A 83 7.00 10.43 11.62
N ILE A 84 7.68 10.42 10.48
CA ILE A 84 7.28 11.18 9.28
C ILE A 84 5.89 10.73 8.81
N ILE A 85 5.66 9.43 8.71
CA ILE A 85 4.37 8.88 8.29
C ILE A 85 3.24 9.32 9.23
N ARG A 86 3.44 9.21 10.54
CA ARG A 86 2.44 9.63 11.52
C ARG A 86 2.14 11.12 11.48
N ASN A 87 3.13 11.94 11.19
CA ASN A 87 3.00 13.40 11.20
C ASN A 87 2.46 13.97 9.89
N GLN A 88 2.81 13.36 8.75
CA GLN A 88 2.50 13.89 7.42
C GLN A 88 1.46 13.05 6.67
N GLY A 89 1.13 11.87 7.15
CA GLY A 89 0.14 11.00 6.53
C GLY A 89 0.54 10.53 5.13
N VAL A 90 -0.43 10.36 4.26
CA VAL A 90 -0.27 9.86 2.88
C VAL A 90 0.72 10.69 2.05
N ALA A 91 0.82 11.98 2.31
CA ALA A 91 1.78 12.84 1.60
C ALA A 91 3.23 12.34 1.74
N SER A 92 3.59 11.78 2.89
CA SER A 92 4.93 11.22 3.12
C SER A 92 5.22 10.00 2.26
N CYS A 93 4.23 9.17 2.00
CA CYS A 93 4.38 8.00 1.13
C CYS A 93 4.85 8.42 -0.27
N ARG A 94 4.25 9.46 -0.81
CA ARG A 94 4.56 9.96 -2.16
C ARG A 94 5.92 10.62 -2.26
N GLN A 95 6.43 11.19 -1.18
CA GLN A 95 7.77 11.79 -1.14
C GLN A 95 8.87 10.76 -1.42
N CYS A 96 8.67 9.51 -0.97
CA CYS A 96 9.64 8.43 -1.13
C CYS A 96 9.25 7.46 -2.25
N HIS A 97 7.97 7.15 -2.39
CA HIS A 97 7.48 6.09 -3.29
C HIS A 97 6.88 6.61 -4.61
N GLY A 98 6.92 7.90 -4.86
CA GLY A 98 6.37 8.52 -6.07
C GLY A 98 4.86 8.64 -6.04
N THR A 99 4.29 9.02 -7.18
CA THR A 99 2.86 9.37 -7.28
C THR A 99 1.90 8.18 -7.22
N ASN A 100 2.39 6.96 -7.31
CA ASN A 100 1.56 5.76 -7.42
C ASN A 100 0.51 5.86 -8.56
N GLY A 101 0.86 6.51 -9.68
CA GLY A 101 -0.06 6.72 -10.80
C GLY A 101 -1.19 7.71 -10.55
N VAL A 102 -1.19 8.40 -9.42
CA VAL A 102 -2.16 9.47 -9.14
C VAL A 102 -1.77 10.69 -9.94
N ILE A 103 -2.67 11.13 -10.80
CA ILE A 103 -2.51 12.36 -11.61
C ILE A 103 -2.96 13.54 -10.74
N PRO A 104 -2.16 14.61 -10.66
CA PRO A 104 -2.52 15.80 -9.91
C PRO A 104 -3.74 16.51 -10.47
#